data_62c033a29f9a67933701fd63686550ef
#
_entry.id   62c033a29f9a67933701fd63686550ef
#
_cell.length_a   1.000
_cell.length_b   1.000
_cell.length_c   1.000
_cell.angle_alpha   90.00
_cell.angle_beta   90.00
_cell.angle_gamma   90.00
#
_symmetry.space_group_name_H-M   'P 1'
#
loop_
_entity.id
_entity.type
_entity.pdbx_description
1 polymer ?
#
loop_
_entity_poly.entity_id
_entity_poly.type
_entity_poly.pdbx_seq_one_letter_code
_entity_poly.pdbx_strand_id
1 'polypeptide(L)'
;MSTVSLSGLLVEEARIAGYSQPIDVRSFRPSTHQHPLSIVLYFHGGLFTAGSLDDTNAVCETLALQARAWVLSVGYSLAPAFPFPNAVEDAHRALQWVRAEARAMRADKRQMAVAGHDAGANIATGLAAIARDRGDAGIRAQVLLAPLLDPSMTRIGRDAMHAAPAIDTLAASYRAYLPTLSQRVHPYAAPLESCRLAHLPATFIATVEHDPLHIEAEHYAASLIAAGVPTECARFAGTTRAGIATHAPTLLAASGFLQRQLAGS
;
A
#
# COMPACT_ATOMS: atom_id res chain seq x y z
N MET A 1 -8.80 11.24 21.18
CA MET A 1 -9.20 11.07 19.77
C MET A 1 -10.17 12.17 19.40
N SER A 2 -9.88 12.99 18.40
CA SER A 2 -10.83 13.96 17.86
C SER A 2 -11.63 13.27 16.76
N THR A 3 -12.94 13.18 16.88
CA THR A 3 -13.82 12.55 15.88
C THR A 3 -14.45 13.63 15.04
N VAL A 4 -14.28 13.57 13.72
CA VAL A 4 -14.97 14.45 12.76
C VAL A 4 -15.93 13.60 11.94
N SER A 5 -17.18 14.01 11.83
CA SER A 5 -18.18 13.35 10.98
C SER A 5 -18.21 14.06 9.62
N LEU A 6 -17.80 13.38 8.58
CA LEU A 6 -17.88 13.83 7.19
C LEU A 6 -18.87 12.95 6.44
N SER A 7 -19.92 13.52 5.85
CA SER A 7 -20.89 12.91 4.92
C SER A 7 -20.93 11.36 4.90
N GLY A 8 -21.27 10.74 6.03
CA GLY A 8 -21.41 9.28 6.14
C GLY A 8 -20.16 8.54 6.62
N LEU A 9 -19.06 9.23 6.94
CA LEU A 9 -17.84 8.68 7.51
C LEU A 9 -17.57 9.22 8.92
N LEU A 10 -16.97 8.39 9.74
CA LEU A 10 -16.30 8.76 10.99
C LEU A 10 -14.79 8.78 10.71
N VAL A 11 -14.15 9.92 10.97
CA VAL A 11 -12.72 10.09 10.82
C VAL A 11 -12.11 10.36 12.18
N GLU A 12 -11.10 9.57 12.55
CA GLU A 12 -10.45 9.64 13.85
C GLU A 12 -8.95 9.55 13.69
N GLU A 13 -8.19 10.28 14.49
CA GLU A 13 -6.73 10.21 14.53
C GLU A 13 -6.26 9.57 15.83
N ALA A 14 -5.17 8.82 15.72
CA ALA A 14 -4.49 8.25 16.86
C ALA A 14 -2.98 8.27 16.63
N ARG A 15 -2.24 8.26 17.73
CA ARG A 15 -0.80 8.03 17.72
C ARG A 15 -0.53 6.67 18.31
N ILE A 16 0.20 5.83 17.58
CA ILE A 16 0.50 4.45 17.97
C ILE A 16 2.01 4.24 18.10
N ALA A 17 2.41 3.18 18.78
CA ALA A 17 3.82 2.81 18.84
C ALA A 17 4.27 2.30 17.47
N GLY A 18 5.21 2.99 16.85
CA GLY A 18 5.92 2.54 15.66
C GLY A 18 7.15 1.72 16.01
N TYR A 19 8.02 1.51 15.02
CA TYR A 19 9.25 0.72 15.19
C TYR A 19 10.33 1.49 15.94
N SER A 20 10.72 2.65 15.46
CA SER A 20 11.74 3.50 16.08
C SER A 20 11.18 4.75 16.77
N GLN A 21 9.96 5.14 16.44
CA GLN A 21 9.26 6.30 16.99
C GLN A 21 7.75 6.07 16.97
N PRO A 22 6.98 6.83 17.76
CA PRO A 22 5.52 6.85 17.59
C PRO A 22 5.15 7.37 16.19
N ILE A 23 4.11 6.77 15.60
CA ILE A 23 3.58 7.16 14.29
C ILE A 23 2.11 7.57 14.42
N ASP A 24 1.70 8.51 13.57
CA ASP A 24 0.32 8.95 13.51
C ASP A 24 -0.46 8.08 12.50
N VAL A 25 -1.69 7.78 12.83
CA VAL A 25 -2.62 7.04 11.96
C VAL A 25 -3.95 7.78 11.88
N ARG A 26 -4.60 7.70 10.71
CA ARG A 26 -5.94 8.27 10.50
C ARG A 26 -6.89 7.17 10.04
N SER A 27 -7.98 7.04 10.77
CA SER A 27 -9.01 6.02 10.59
C SER A 27 -10.22 6.60 9.86
N PHE A 28 -10.69 5.88 8.84
CA PHE A 28 -11.90 6.21 8.09
C PHE A 28 -12.83 5.00 8.15
N ARG A 29 -14.06 5.19 8.63
CA ARG A 29 -15.05 4.11 8.66
C ARG A 29 -16.43 4.63 8.36
N PRO A 30 -17.31 3.85 7.69
CA PRO A 30 -18.70 4.20 7.53
C PRO A 30 -19.36 4.45 8.89
N SER A 31 -20.12 5.54 9.03
CA SER A 31 -20.82 5.91 10.28
C SER A 31 -21.90 4.90 10.66
N THR A 32 -22.45 4.19 9.67
CA THR A 32 -23.46 3.15 9.85
C THR A 32 -23.09 1.90 9.06
N HIS A 33 -23.15 0.75 9.71
CA HIS A 33 -22.95 -0.56 9.05
C HIS A 33 -23.69 -1.66 9.83
N GLN A 34 -24.26 -2.63 9.11
CA GLN A 34 -25.03 -3.74 9.69
C GLN A 34 -24.14 -4.95 10.02
N HIS A 35 -23.06 -5.16 9.26
CA HIS A 35 -22.13 -6.29 9.40
C HIS A 35 -20.75 -5.77 9.85
N PRO A 36 -19.91 -6.64 10.42
CA PRO A 36 -18.51 -6.26 10.69
C PRO A 36 -17.81 -5.76 9.43
N LEU A 37 -17.07 -4.68 9.56
CA LEU A 37 -16.32 -4.10 8.46
C LEU A 37 -15.09 -4.97 8.14
N SER A 38 -14.73 -5.06 6.87
CA SER A 38 -13.37 -5.46 6.50
C SER A 38 -12.37 -4.35 6.85
N ILE A 39 -11.09 -4.67 6.88
CA ILE A 39 -10.03 -3.73 7.28
C ILE A 39 -9.09 -3.50 6.10
N VAL A 40 -8.74 -2.24 5.84
CA VAL A 40 -7.72 -1.89 4.84
C VAL A 40 -6.67 -1.00 5.50
N LEU A 41 -5.41 -1.43 5.50
CA LEU A 41 -4.29 -0.56 5.84
C LEU A 41 -3.81 0.13 4.57
N TYR A 42 -3.75 1.45 4.57
CA TYR A 42 -3.34 2.25 3.42
C TYR A 42 -2.06 3.02 3.71
N PHE A 43 -1.12 2.97 2.74
CA PHE A 43 0.18 3.64 2.82
C PHE A 43 0.31 4.67 1.71
N HIS A 44 0.69 5.91 2.09
CA HIS A 44 0.85 7.02 1.14
C HIS A 44 2.09 6.85 0.25
N GLY A 45 2.11 7.57 -0.87
CA GLY A 45 3.29 7.70 -1.72
C GLY A 45 4.28 8.73 -1.20
N GLY A 46 5.18 9.18 -2.07
CA GLY A 46 6.18 10.20 -1.75
C GLY A 46 7.60 9.66 -1.75
N LEU A 47 7.86 8.62 -2.56
CA LEU A 47 9.21 8.10 -2.82
C LEU A 47 9.98 7.73 -1.53
N PHE A 48 9.29 7.25 -0.47
CA PHE A 48 9.84 6.93 0.86
C PHE A 48 10.37 8.12 1.67
N THR A 49 10.46 9.31 1.10
CA THR A 49 11.14 10.48 1.69
C THR A 49 10.19 11.64 1.99
N ALA A 50 8.96 11.56 1.53
CA ALA A 50 7.93 12.58 1.68
C ALA A 50 6.55 11.93 1.82
N GLY A 51 5.51 12.77 1.93
CA GLY A 51 4.12 12.35 2.06
C GLY A 51 3.61 12.42 3.49
N SER A 52 2.30 12.38 3.63
CA SER A 52 1.60 12.53 4.90
C SER A 52 0.23 11.86 4.87
N LEU A 53 -0.45 11.85 6.02
CA LEU A 53 -1.84 11.37 6.11
C LEU A 53 -2.81 12.21 5.26
N ASP A 54 -2.52 13.51 5.06
CA ASP A 54 -3.39 14.41 4.30
C ASP A 54 -3.45 14.05 2.82
N ASP A 55 -2.37 13.49 2.28
CA ASP A 55 -2.29 13.05 0.88
C ASP A 55 -3.17 11.83 0.59
N THR A 56 -3.69 11.18 1.64
CA THR A 56 -4.49 9.96 1.52
C THR A 56 -5.98 10.15 1.79
N ASN A 57 -6.44 11.33 2.18
CA ASN A 57 -7.83 11.54 2.57
C ASN A 57 -8.81 11.06 1.50
N ALA A 58 -8.68 11.56 0.27
CA ALA A 58 -9.61 11.25 -0.81
C ALA A 58 -9.67 9.75 -1.15
N VAL A 59 -8.53 9.07 -1.23
CA VAL A 59 -8.48 7.63 -1.52
C VAL A 59 -9.02 6.81 -0.36
N CYS A 60 -8.68 7.15 0.90
CA CYS A 60 -9.16 6.43 2.07
C CYS A 60 -10.65 6.59 2.28
N GLU A 61 -11.21 7.80 2.07
CA GLU A 61 -12.65 8.05 2.06
C GLU A 61 -13.36 7.22 1.00
N THR A 62 -12.83 7.21 -0.22
CA THR A 62 -13.39 6.44 -1.32
C THR A 62 -13.40 4.94 -1.01
N LEU A 63 -12.26 4.39 -0.56
CA LEU A 63 -12.16 2.97 -0.20
C LEU A 63 -13.07 2.62 0.97
N ALA A 64 -13.17 3.47 2.01
CA ALA A 64 -14.04 3.23 3.15
C ALA A 64 -15.51 3.14 2.73
N LEU A 65 -15.98 4.03 1.86
CA LEU A 65 -17.35 4.04 1.38
C LEU A 65 -17.62 2.92 0.37
N GLN A 66 -16.79 2.81 -0.67
CA GLN A 66 -17.04 1.88 -1.77
C GLN A 66 -16.76 0.43 -1.36
N ALA A 67 -15.65 0.15 -0.68
CA ALA A 67 -15.35 -1.21 -0.22
C ALA A 67 -16.05 -1.57 1.11
N ARG A 68 -16.78 -0.64 1.73
CA ARG A 68 -17.41 -0.81 3.05
C ARG A 68 -16.43 -1.32 4.10
N ALA A 69 -15.28 -0.65 4.18
CA ALA A 69 -14.17 -1.06 5.02
C ALA A 69 -13.88 -0.02 6.11
N TRP A 70 -13.29 -0.48 7.20
CA TRP A 70 -12.51 0.37 8.08
C TRP A 70 -11.13 0.53 7.45
N VAL A 71 -10.83 1.75 6.96
CA VAL A 71 -9.54 2.08 6.33
C VAL A 71 -8.68 2.82 7.34
N LEU A 72 -7.45 2.35 7.53
CA LEU A 72 -6.43 3.01 8.35
C LEU A 72 -5.32 3.54 7.45
N SER A 73 -5.21 4.86 7.32
CA SER A 73 -4.05 5.52 6.74
C SER A 73 -2.91 5.56 7.75
N VAL A 74 -1.71 5.16 7.33
CA VAL A 74 -0.53 5.02 8.21
C VAL A 74 0.53 6.03 7.81
N GLY A 75 0.86 6.94 8.73
CA GLY A 75 1.98 7.89 8.61
C GLY A 75 3.28 7.24 9.03
N TYR A 76 3.81 6.37 8.18
CA TYR A 76 5.04 5.63 8.44
C TYR A 76 6.28 6.53 8.47
N SER A 77 7.34 6.08 9.13
CA SER A 77 8.61 6.80 9.29
C SER A 77 9.33 6.97 7.95
N LEU A 78 9.76 8.20 7.64
CA LEU A 78 10.33 8.60 6.35
C LEU A 78 11.86 8.58 6.36
N ALA A 79 12.44 8.13 5.26
CA ALA A 79 13.86 8.29 4.96
C ALA A 79 14.18 9.77 4.62
N PRO A 80 15.43 10.26 4.79
CA PRO A 80 16.60 9.51 5.26
C PRO A 80 16.69 9.38 6.79
N ALA A 81 15.84 10.06 7.57
CA ALA A 81 15.89 10.01 9.03
C ALA A 81 15.64 8.60 9.58
N PHE A 82 14.73 7.89 8.93
CA PHE A 82 14.34 6.53 9.28
C PHE A 82 14.40 5.62 8.01
N PRO A 83 15.60 5.16 7.63
CA PRO A 83 15.76 4.29 6.48
C PRO A 83 15.15 2.89 6.74
N PHE A 84 15.16 2.03 5.73
CA PHE A 84 14.76 0.63 5.87
C PHE A 84 15.47 -0.04 7.07
N PRO A 85 14.77 -0.80 7.92
CA PRO A 85 13.39 -1.32 7.71
C PRO A 85 12.27 -0.50 8.39
N ASN A 86 12.51 0.76 8.81
CA ASN A 86 11.56 1.50 9.65
C ASN A 86 10.12 1.51 9.07
N ALA A 87 9.94 1.94 7.82
CA ALA A 87 8.61 2.08 7.22
C ALA A 87 7.82 0.75 7.17
N VAL A 88 8.47 -0.34 6.80
CA VAL A 88 7.81 -1.65 6.70
C VAL A 88 7.56 -2.28 8.08
N GLU A 89 8.41 -1.99 9.07
CA GLU A 89 8.17 -2.41 10.46
C GLU A 89 7.08 -1.55 11.12
N ASP A 90 7.00 -0.25 10.82
CA ASP A 90 5.88 0.60 11.22
C ASP A 90 4.55 0.08 10.66
N ALA A 91 4.56 -0.35 9.39
CA ALA A 91 3.41 -0.98 8.77
C ALA A 91 2.99 -2.26 9.53
N HIS A 92 3.95 -3.06 9.97
CA HIS A 92 3.66 -4.24 10.77
C HIS A 92 3.13 -3.88 12.17
N ARG A 93 3.64 -2.81 12.81
CA ARG A 93 3.07 -2.29 14.07
C ARG A 93 1.62 -1.83 13.89
N ALA A 94 1.32 -1.13 12.79
CA ALA A 94 -0.04 -0.74 12.46
C ALA A 94 -0.96 -1.95 12.24
N LEU A 95 -0.48 -3.02 11.59
CA LEU A 95 -1.21 -4.28 11.45
C LEU A 95 -1.56 -4.89 12.83
N GLN A 96 -0.62 -4.93 13.75
CA GLN A 96 -0.88 -5.46 15.10
C GLN A 96 -1.89 -4.59 15.85
N TRP A 97 -1.80 -3.27 15.71
CA TRP A 97 -2.73 -2.33 16.32
C TRP A 97 -4.17 -2.51 15.80
N VAL A 98 -4.40 -2.56 14.47
CA VAL A 98 -5.75 -2.78 13.94
C VAL A 98 -6.34 -4.13 14.36
N ARG A 99 -5.51 -5.15 14.51
CA ARG A 99 -5.95 -6.48 15.00
C ARG A 99 -6.44 -6.42 16.45
N ALA A 100 -5.79 -5.60 17.27
CA ALA A 100 -6.20 -5.37 18.66
C ALA A 100 -7.50 -4.56 18.73
N GLU A 101 -7.62 -3.52 17.92
CA GLU A 101 -8.78 -2.62 17.90
C GLU A 101 -10.00 -3.15 17.12
N ALA A 102 -9.84 -4.20 16.32
CA ALA A 102 -10.87 -4.69 15.41
C ALA A 102 -12.22 -4.93 16.08
N ARG A 103 -12.23 -5.48 17.31
CA ARG A 103 -13.47 -5.72 18.07
C ARG A 103 -14.17 -4.42 18.45
N ALA A 104 -13.42 -3.43 18.93
CA ALA A 104 -13.96 -2.12 19.31
C ALA A 104 -14.51 -1.37 18.10
N MET A 105 -13.85 -1.52 16.95
CA MET A 105 -14.27 -0.92 15.68
C MET A 105 -15.34 -1.71 14.93
N ARG A 106 -15.84 -2.83 15.50
CA ARG A 106 -16.79 -3.74 14.86
C ARG A 106 -16.31 -4.20 13.50
N ALA A 107 -15.03 -4.57 13.38
CA ALA A 107 -14.37 -5.04 12.18
C ALA A 107 -13.89 -6.49 12.32
N ASP A 108 -13.77 -7.21 11.20
CA ASP A 108 -13.29 -8.59 11.18
C ASP A 108 -11.82 -8.66 10.81
N LYS A 109 -10.96 -8.97 11.77
CA LYS A 109 -9.51 -9.15 11.58
C LYS A 109 -9.11 -10.33 10.70
N ARG A 110 -10.06 -11.14 10.23
CA ARG A 110 -9.83 -12.20 9.25
C ARG A 110 -10.06 -11.72 7.81
N GLN A 111 -10.59 -10.51 7.64
CA GLN A 111 -10.94 -9.87 6.39
C GLN A 111 -10.12 -8.58 6.23
N MET A 112 -8.80 -8.72 6.07
CA MET A 112 -7.88 -7.58 5.96
C MET A 112 -7.28 -7.48 4.57
N ALA A 113 -7.02 -6.25 4.14
CA ALA A 113 -6.22 -5.95 2.98
C ALA A 113 -5.16 -4.89 3.31
N VAL A 114 -4.12 -4.86 2.49
CA VAL A 114 -3.12 -3.80 2.48
C VAL A 114 -3.18 -3.07 1.15
N ALA A 115 -3.01 -1.76 1.16
CA ALA A 115 -3.10 -0.95 -0.05
C ALA A 115 -2.12 0.21 0.02
N GLY A 116 -1.70 0.72 -1.12
CA GLY A 116 -0.88 1.92 -1.17
C GLY A 116 -0.59 2.36 -2.60
N HIS A 117 -0.01 3.53 -2.73
CA HIS A 117 0.45 4.04 -4.01
C HIS A 117 1.93 4.41 -3.94
N ASP A 118 2.64 4.32 -5.07
CA ASP A 118 4.06 4.68 -5.18
C ASP A 118 4.92 3.90 -4.14
N ALA A 119 5.66 4.59 -3.27
CA ALA A 119 6.40 4.01 -2.15
C ALA A 119 5.49 3.24 -1.17
N GLY A 120 4.29 3.76 -0.92
CA GLY A 120 3.31 3.08 -0.06
C GLY A 120 2.86 1.73 -0.60
N ALA A 121 2.84 1.55 -1.92
CA ALA A 121 2.56 0.25 -2.52
C ALA A 121 3.72 -0.75 -2.30
N ASN A 122 4.97 -0.29 -2.30
CA ASN A 122 6.12 -1.10 -1.89
C ASN A 122 5.99 -1.56 -0.43
N ILE A 123 5.65 -0.61 0.48
CA ILE A 123 5.45 -0.90 1.90
C ILE A 123 4.29 -1.89 2.08
N ALA A 124 3.18 -1.74 1.34
CA ALA A 124 2.03 -2.64 1.41
C ALA A 124 2.41 -4.09 1.06
N THR A 125 3.11 -4.29 -0.07
CA THR A 125 3.54 -5.64 -0.47
C THR A 125 4.64 -6.18 0.44
N GLY A 126 5.54 -5.31 0.96
CA GLY A 126 6.51 -5.67 1.98
C GLY A 126 5.84 -6.15 3.28
N LEU A 127 4.79 -5.46 3.73
CA LEU A 127 3.99 -5.88 4.88
C LEU A 127 3.30 -7.23 4.64
N ALA A 128 2.74 -7.46 3.45
CA ALA A 128 2.13 -8.74 3.09
C ALA A 128 3.14 -9.90 3.19
N ALA A 129 4.38 -9.67 2.73
CA ALA A 129 5.46 -10.64 2.84
C ALA A 129 5.90 -10.89 4.30
N ILE A 130 6.05 -9.82 5.10
CA ILE A 130 6.36 -9.92 6.53
C ILE A 130 5.27 -10.69 7.27
N ALA A 131 4.00 -10.36 7.05
CA ALA A 131 2.87 -10.99 7.71
C ALA A 131 2.84 -12.50 7.41
N ARG A 132 3.03 -12.89 6.15
CA ARG A 132 3.17 -14.30 5.76
C ARG A 132 4.31 -14.98 6.48
N ASP A 133 5.50 -14.37 6.49
CA ASP A 133 6.71 -14.96 7.05
C ASP A 133 6.68 -15.05 8.58
N ARG A 134 5.94 -14.15 9.24
CA ARG A 134 5.71 -14.17 10.69
C ARG A 134 4.46 -14.95 11.10
N GLY A 135 3.70 -15.49 10.15
CA GLY A 135 2.50 -16.27 10.43
C GLY A 135 1.30 -15.42 10.87
N ASP A 136 1.27 -14.14 10.52
CA ASP A 136 0.14 -13.25 10.77
C ASP A 136 -0.99 -13.53 9.77
N ALA A 137 -2.03 -14.21 10.21
CA ALA A 137 -3.19 -14.52 9.37
C ALA A 137 -4.10 -13.30 9.14
N GLY A 138 -4.91 -13.34 8.08
CA GLY A 138 -6.01 -12.40 7.85
C GLY A 138 -5.81 -11.41 6.71
N ILE A 139 -4.60 -11.20 6.20
CA ILE A 139 -4.41 -10.41 4.98
C ILE A 139 -4.81 -11.29 3.78
N ARG A 140 -5.91 -10.93 3.12
CA ARG A 140 -6.49 -11.67 1.99
C ARG A 140 -6.26 -11.01 0.64
N ALA A 141 -6.01 -9.69 0.65
CA ALA A 141 -5.83 -8.91 -0.56
C ALA A 141 -4.74 -7.85 -0.42
N GLN A 142 -4.12 -7.48 -1.53
CA GLN A 142 -3.29 -6.29 -1.63
C GLN A 142 -3.62 -5.48 -2.88
N VAL A 143 -3.61 -4.14 -2.77
CA VAL A 143 -3.87 -3.19 -3.84
C VAL A 143 -2.65 -2.30 -4.01
N LEU A 144 -2.00 -2.38 -5.16
CA LEU A 144 -0.74 -1.70 -5.46
C LEU A 144 -0.97 -0.72 -6.62
N LEU A 145 -0.99 0.58 -6.31
CA LEU A 145 -1.22 1.64 -7.28
C LEU A 145 0.12 2.26 -7.71
N ALA A 146 0.51 2.09 -8.97
CA ALA A 146 1.79 2.52 -9.53
C ALA A 146 2.97 2.22 -8.59
N PRO A 147 3.18 0.96 -8.19
CA PRO A 147 4.13 0.60 -7.14
C PRO A 147 5.59 0.86 -7.56
N LEU A 148 6.46 1.06 -6.56
CA LEU A 148 7.92 1.04 -6.68
C LEU A 148 8.42 -0.33 -6.24
N LEU A 149 9.02 -1.12 -7.13
CA LEU A 149 9.31 -2.53 -6.87
C LEU A 149 10.77 -2.93 -7.12
N ASP A 150 11.51 -2.13 -7.89
CA ASP A 150 12.88 -2.43 -8.32
C ASP A 150 13.87 -1.32 -7.94
N PRO A 151 14.55 -1.42 -6.76
CA PRO A 151 15.58 -0.45 -6.39
C PRO A 151 16.80 -0.44 -7.32
N SER A 152 16.99 -1.48 -8.16
CA SER A 152 18.06 -1.53 -9.16
C SER A 152 17.76 -0.65 -10.36
N MET A 153 16.47 -0.31 -10.58
CA MET A 153 15.99 0.51 -11.69
C MET A 153 16.39 -0.05 -13.07
N THR A 154 16.53 -1.37 -13.17
CA THR A 154 16.99 -2.03 -14.41
C THR A 154 15.86 -2.22 -15.43
N ARG A 155 14.59 -2.08 -15.01
CA ARG A 155 13.39 -2.30 -15.83
C ARG A 155 12.62 -1.01 -16.13
N ILE A 156 13.37 0.04 -16.46
CA ILE A 156 12.76 1.34 -16.81
C ILE A 156 12.41 1.32 -18.30
N GLY A 157 11.21 1.77 -18.67
CA GLY A 157 10.77 1.85 -20.06
C GLY A 157 11.60 2.81 -20.91
N ARG A 158 11.63 2.59 -22.23
CA ARG A 158 12.41 3.42 -23.17
C ARG A 158 12.02 4.90 -23.15
N ASP A 159 10.78 5.22 -22.80
CA ASP A 159 10.27 6.59 -22.69
C ASP A 159 10.85 7.36 -21.49
N ALA A 160 11.56 6.66 -20.61
CA ALA A 160 12.24 7.22 -19.46
C ALA A 160 13.35 8.24 -19.81
N MET A 161 13.91 8.20 -21.01
CA MET A 161 14.91 9.19 -21.44
C MET A 161 14.36 10.63 -21.43
N HIS A 162 13.03 10.81 -21.59
CA HIS A 162 12.36 12.09 -21.48
C HIS A 162 11.98 12.45 -20.03
N ALA A 163 12.10 11.49 -19.10
CA ALA A 163 11.77 11.64 -17.68
C ALA A 163 13.04 11.66 -16.79
N ALA A 164 14.20 11.99 -17.33
CA ALA A 164 15.49 11.93 -16.62
C ALA A 164 15.48 12.62 -15.23
N PRO A 165 14.90 13.81 -15.02
CA PRO A 165 14.86 14.43 -13.70
C PRO A 165 14.05 13.61 -12.68
N ALA A 166 12.97 12.95 -13.12
CA ALA A 166 12.16 12.09 -12.26
C ALA A 166 12.90 10.82 -11.87
N ILE A 167 13.70 10.26 -12.78
CA ILE A 167 14.54 9.08 -12.54
C ILE A 167 15.66 9.38 -11.54
N ASP A 168 16.32 10.53 -11.67
CA ASP A 168 17.37 10.94 -10.73
C ASP A 168 16.80 11.14 -9.32
N THR A 169 15.61 11.72 -9.22
CA THR A 169 14.88 11.87 -7.95
C THR A 169 14.53 10.51 -7.35
N LEU A 170 14.05 9.59 -8.15
CA LEU A 170 13.73 8.22 -7.72
C LEU A 170 14.99 7.49 -7.23
N ALA A 171 16.09 7.58 -7.98
CA ALA A 171 17.37 6.98 -7.59
C ALA A 171 17.90 7.55 -6.28
N ALA A 172 17.75 8.87 -6.07
CA ALA A 172 18.11 9.52 -4.82
C ALA A 172 17.27 9.04 -3.64
N SER A 173 15.96 8.87 -3.88
CA SER A 173 15.01 8.38 -2.87
C SER A 173 15.30 6.93 -2.47
N TYR A 174 15.57 6.06 -3.44
CA TYR A 174 16.01 4.69 -3.13
C TYR A 174 17.34 4.66 -2.35
N ARG A 175 18.30 5.54 -2.66
CA ARG A 175 19.55 5.63 -1.87
C ARG A 175 19.29 6.09 -0.44
N ALA A 176 18.36 7.01 -0.23
CA ALA A 176 17.96 7.47 1.09
C ALA A 176 17.24 6.38 1.89
N TYR A 177 16.33 5.63 1.24
CA TYR A 177 15.57 4.55 1.87
C TYR A 177 16.42 3.30 2.12
N LEU A 178 17.30 2.93 1.16
CA LEU A 178 18.14 1.72 1.17
C LEU A 178 19.63 2.10 1.09
N PRO A 179 20.22 2.60 2.18
CA PRO A 179 21.59 3.11 2.18
C PRO A 179 22.66 2.04 1.93
N THR A 180 22.36 0.75 2.19
CA THR A 180 23.32 -0.34 1.95
C THR A 180 22.91 -1.20 0.77
N LEU A 181 23.91 -1.83 0.11
CA LEU A 181 23.67 -2.71 -1.03
C LEU A 181 22.82 -3.94 -0.67
N SER A 182 23.02 -4.50 0.53
CA SER A 182 22.25 -5.66 0.99
C SER A 182 20.77 -5.35 1.17
N GLN A 183 20.43 -4.10 1.54
CA GLN A 183 19.03 -3.68 1.63
C GLN A 183 18.35 -3.59 0.27
N ARG A 184 19.10 -3.28 -0.79
CA ARG A 184 18.54 -3.13 -2.15
C ARG A 184 18.12 -4.44 -2.80
N VAL A 185 18.48 -5.56 -2.22
CA VAL A 185 18.05 -6.91 -2.65
C VAL A 185 17.20 -7.59 -1.57
N HIS A 186 16.84 -6.88 -0.51
CA HIS A 186 16.05 -7.44 0.57
C HIS A 186 14.59 -7.64 0.11
N PRO A 187 13.97 -8.83 0.28
CA PRO A 187 12.66 -9.16 -0.29
C PRO A 187 11.51 -8.27 0.19
N TYR A 188 11.63 -7.59 1.34
CA TYR A 188 10.63 -6.65 1.84
C TYR A 188 10.80 -5.23 1.33
N ALA A 189 11.94 -4.91 0.69
CA ALA A 189 12.23 -3.59 0.13
C ALA A 189 12.33 -3.63 -1.40
N ALA A 190 12.71 -4.77 -1.96
CA ALA A 190 12.82 -5.04 -3.38
C ALA A 190 11.93 -6.24 -3.77
N PRO A 191 10.61 -6.08 -3.81
CA PRO A 191 9.68 -7.19 -4.06
C PRO A 191 9.95 -7.93 -5.37
N LEU A 192 10.47 -7.23 -6.38
CA LEU A 192 10.79 -7.80 -7.68
C LEU A 192 12.00 -8.75 -7.65
N GLU A 193 12.90 -8.57 -6.68
CA GLU A 193 14.04 -9.45 -6.44
C GLU A 193 13.70 -10.66 -5.55
N SER A 194 12.46 -10.70 -5.03
CA SER A 194 12.03 -11.78 -4.15
C SER A 194 11.77 -13.07 -4.92
N CYS A 195 12.45 -14.14 -4.55
CA CYS A 195 12.13 -15.50 -5.01
C CYS A 195 10.99 -16.16 -4.22
N ARG A 196 10.42 -15.49 -3.21
CA ARG A 196 9.43 -16.04 -2.28
C ARG A 196 8.08 -15.32 -2.44
N LEU A 197 7.45 -15.50 -3.60
CA LEU A 197 6.15 -14.86 -3.91
C LEU A 197 4.95 -15.76 -3.58
N ALA A 198 5.13 -17.06 -3.47
CA ALA A 198 4.06 -17.98 -3.13
C ALA A 198 3.38 -17.60 -1.79
N HIS A 199 2.07 -17.82 -1.72
CA HIS A 199 1.23 -17.52 -0.55
C HIS A 199 1.13 -16.03 -0.19
N LEU A 200 1.52 -15.12 -1.07
CA LEU A 200 1.11 -13.73 -0.94
C LEU A 200 -0.40 -13.61 -1.19
N PRO A 201 -1.07 -12.60 -0.63
CA PRO A 201 -2.51 -12.42 -0.81
C PRO A 201 -2.88 -12.12 -2.26
N ALA A 202 -4.15 -12.34 -2.62
CA ALA A 202 -4.68 -11.94 -3.92
C ALA A 202 -4.33 -10.48 -4.21
N THR A 203 -3.87 -10.18 -5.42
CA THR A 203 -3.22 -8.91 -5.76
C THR A 203 -3.94 -8.18 -6.88
N PHE A 204 -4.19 -6.89 -6.69
CA PHE A 204 -4.57 -5.95 -7.74
C PHE A 204 -3.42 -4.96 -7.96
N ILE A 205 -2.94 -4.85 -9.20
CA ILE A 205 -1.91 -3.88 -9.59
C ILE A 205 -2.50 -2.92 -10.62
N ALA A 206 -2.46 -1.63 -10.33
CA ALA A 206 -2.81 -0.57 -11.28
C ALA A 206 -1.55 0.16 -11.74
N THR A 207 -1.36 0.28 -13.05
CA THR A 207 -0.30 1.07 -13.67
C THR A 207 -0.91 2.21 -14.50
N VAL A 208 -0.09 3.14 -14.96
CA VAL A 208 -0.52 4.24 -15.84
C VAL A 208 0.23 4.19 -17.16
N GLU A 209 -0.45 4.66 -18.22
CA GLU A 209 0.00 4.51 -19.60
C GLU A 209 1.38 5.12 -19.87
N HIS A 210 1.64 6.28 -19.29
CA HIS A 210 2.88 7.04 -19.51
C HIS A 210 3.85 6.99 -18.30
N ASP A 211 3.73 5.99 -17.45
CA ASP A 211 4.65 5.76 -16.34
C ASP A 211 5.81 4.88 -16.82
N PRO A 212 7.07 5.35 -16.82
CA PRO A 212 8.22 4.54 -17.19
C PRO A 212 8.40 3.30 -16.31
N LEU A 213 7.79 3.27 -15.13
CA LEU A 213 7.87 2.14 -14.19
C LEU A 213 6.73 1.12 -14.35
N HIS A 214 5.82 1.29 -15.34
CA HIS A 214 4.76 0.31 -15.58
C HIS A 214 5.33 -1.10 -15.87
N ILE A 215 6.51 -1.18 -16.51
CA ILE A 215 7.16 -2.46 -16.88
C ILE A 215 7.51 -3.27 -15.63
N GLU A 216 8.07 -2.66 -14.59
CA GLU A 216 8.40 -3.37 -13.35
C GLU A 216 7.17 -3.92 -12.65
N ALA A 217 6.08 -3.14 -12.64
CA ALA A 217 4.82 -3.52 -12.02
C ALA A 217 4.14 -4.68 -12.77
N GLU A 218 4.13 -4.65 -14.10
CA GLU A 218 3.58 -5.71 -14.94
C GLU A 218 4.43 -6.99 -14.88
N HIS A 219 5.75 -6.85 -14.78
CA HIS A 219 6.65 -7.98 -14.54
C HIS A 219 6.40 -8.62 -13.19
N TYR A 220 6.17 -7.81 -12.15
CA TYR A 220 5.82 -8.31 -10.81
C TYR A 220 4.48 -9.06 -10.83
N ALA A 221 3.48 -8.53 -11.56
CA ALA A 221 2.20 -9.23 -11.75
C ALA A 221 2.40 -10.62 -12.40
N ALA A 222 3.21 -10.69 -13.45
CA ALA A 222 3.53 -11.97 -14.10
C ALA A 222 4.24 -12.95 -13.15
N SER A 223 5.17 -12.45 -12.32
CA SER A 223 5.88 -13.25 -11.33
C SER A 223 4.95 -13.78 -10.23
N LEU A 224 3.99 -12.96 -9.77
CA LEU A 224 2.95 -13.38 -8.82
C LEU A 224 2.07 -14.48 -9.39
N ILE A 225 1.60 -14.32 -10.64
CA ILE A 225 0.81 -15.33 -11.35
C ILE A 225 1.59 -16.63 -11.47
N ALA A 226 2.86 -16.56 -11.87
CA ALA A 226 3.73 -17.74 -11.98
C ALA A 226 3.94 -18.45 -10.63
N ALA A 227 3.90 -17.70 -9.53
CA ALA A 227 3.96 -18.23 -8.16
C ALA A 227 2.61 -18.73 -7.62
N GLY A 228 1.54 -18.73 -8.43
CA GLY A 228 0.20 -19.19 -8.05
C GLY A 228 -0.62 -18.19 -7.23
N VAL A 229 -0.24 -16.92 -7.22
CA VAL A 229 -0.99 -15.84 -6.55
C VAL A 229 -2.06 -15.30 -7.48
N PRO A 230 -3.35 -15.29 -7.10
CA PRO A 230 -4.41 -14.67 -7.90
C PRO A 230 -4.10 -13.19 -8.10
N THR A 231 -3.91 -12.76 -9.35
CA THR A 231 -3.45 -11.41 -9.66
C THR A 231 -4.23 -10.80 -10.81
N GLU A 232 -4.74 -9.59 -10.59
CA GLU A 232 -5.33 -8.72 -11.60
C GLU A 232 -4.35 -7.55 -11.85
N CYS A 233 -4.03 -7.26 -13.12
CA CYS A 233 -3.20 -6.12 -13.48
C CYS A 233 -3.92 -5.30 -14.56
N ALA A 234 -4.02 -3.99 -14.33
CA ALA A 234 -4.68 -3.09 -15.26
C ALA A 234 -3.85 -1.81 -15.46
N ARG A 235 -3.74 -1.36 -16.73
CA ARG A 235 -3.11 -0.11 -17.10
C ARG A 235 -4.18 0.93 -17.39
N PHE A 236 -4.10 2.08 -16.73
CA PHE A 236 -5.07 3.16 -16.84
C PHE A 236 -4.51 4.31 -17.69
N ALA A 237 -5.34 4.79 -18.64
CA ALA A 237 -5.09 6.01 -19.41
C ALA A 237 -5.68 7.23 -18.70
N GLY A 238 -5.28 8.42 -19.13
CA GLY A 238 -5.86 9.68 -18.65
C GLY A 238 -5.48 10.09 -17.24
N THR A 239 -4.51 9.42 -16.66
CA THR A 239 -3.96 9.76 -15.33
C THR A 239 -2.44 9.66 -15.33
N THR A 240 -1.81 10.15 -14.27
CA THR A 240 -0.37 10.09 -14.04
C THR A 240 -0.07 9.25 -12.80
N ARG A 241 1.21 8.89 -12.59
CA ARG A 241 1.67 8.23 -11.37
C ARG A 241 1.20 8.97 -10.11
N ALA A 242 1.36 10.29 -10.06
CA ALA A 242 0.92 11.11 -8.93
C ALA A 242 -0.62 11.17 -8.79
N GLY A 243 -1.35 11.12 -9.89
CA GLY A 243 -2.80 11.22 -9.90
C GLY A 243 -3.54 9.88 -9.69
N ILE A 244 -2.86 8.74 -9.73
CA ILE A 244 -3.52 7.43 -9.74
C ILE A 244 -4.35 7.17 -8.47
N ALA A 245 -3.90 7.69 -7.32
CA ALA A 245 -4.58 7.53 -6.04
C ALA A 245 -5.88 8.37 -5.92
N THR A 246 -6.15 9.26 -6.87
CA THR A 246 -7.40 10.04 -6.95
C THR A 246 -8.17 9.78 -8.25
N HIS A 247 -7.67 8.89 -9.11
CA HIS A 247 -8.29 8.57 -10.39
C HIS A 247 -9.50 7.67 -10.19
N ALA A 248 -10.69 8.20 -10.46
CA ALA A 248 -11.95 7.52 -10.19
C ALA A 248 -12.08 6.12 -10.82
N PRO A 249 -11.71 5.88 -12.10
CA PRO A 249 -11.73 4.53 -12.67
C PRO A 249 -10.80 3.54 -11.95
N THR A 250 -9.61 3.97 -11.53
CA THR A 250 -8.69 3.14 -10.75
C THR A 250 -9.28 2.78 -9.40
N LEU A 251 -9.83 3.77 -8.69
CA LEU A 251 -10.42 3.55 -7.36
C LEU A 251 -11.67 2.66 -7.41
N LEU A 252 -12.47 2.78 -8.46
CA LEU A 252 -13.62 1.91 -8.69
C LEU A 252 -13.16 0.45 -8.89
N ALA A 253 -12.15 0.21 -9.73
CA ALA A 253 -11.60 -1.12 -9.96
C ALA A 253 -10.98 -1.71 -8.68
N ALA A 254 -10.19 -0.91 -7.94
CA ALA A 254 -9.59 -1.32 -6.67
C ALA A 254 -10.64 -1.66 -5.61
N SER A 255 -11.69 -0.83 -5.47
CA SER A 255 -12.79 -1.06 -4.54
C SER A 255 -13.58 -2.33 -4.88
N GLY A 256 -13.86 -2.54 -6.17
CA GLY A 256 -14.52 -3.75 -6.65
C GLY A 256 -13.69 -5.02 -6.41
N PHE A 257 -12.38 -4.93 -6.60
CA PHE A 257 -11.46 -6.02 -6.24
C PHE A 257 -11.50 -6.32 -4.74
N LEU A 258 -11.37 -5.29 -3.89
CA LEU A 258 -11.44 -5.46 -2.44
C LEU A 258 -12.77 -6.07 -1.99
N GLN A 259 -13.90 -5.63 -2.55
CA GLN A 259 -15.22 -6.22 -2.25
C GLN A 259 -15.25 -7.72 -2.54
N ARG A 260 -14.73 -8.15 -3.71
CA ARG A 260 -14.69 -9.59 -4.08
C ARG A 260 -13.82 -10.41 -3.14
N GLN A 261 -12.65 -9.88 -2.75
CA GLN A 261 -11.67 -10.61 -1.94
C GLN A 261 -11.99 -10.60 -0.43
N LEU A 262 -12.69 -9.57 0.03
CA LEU A 262 -13.05 -9.37 1.44
C LEU A 262 -14.53 -9.69 1.74
N ALA A 263 -15.33 -10.09 0.74
CA ALA A 263 -16.64 -10.64 0.98
C ALA A 263 -16.49 -11.94 1.81
N GLY A 264 -17.11 -11.97 2.99
CA GLY A 264 -17.11 -13.18 3.82
C GLY A 264 -17.73 -14.36 3.05
N SER A 265 -17.03 -15.47 3.04
CA SER A 265 -17.58 -16.77 2.61
C SER A 265 -18.56 -17.24 3.64
#